data_9bfe4054fb2c893a501c734c238a4837
#
_entry.id   9bfe4054fb2c893a501c734c238a4837
#
_cell.length_a   1.000
_cell.length_b   1.000
_cell.length_c   1.000
_cell.angle_alpha   90.00
_cell.angle_beta   90.00
_cell.angle_gamma   90.00
#
_symmetry.space_group_name_H-M   'P 1'
#
loop_
_entity.id
_entity.type
_entity.pdbx_description
1 polymer ?
#
loop_
_entity_poly.entity_id
_entity_poly.type
_entity_poly.pdbx_seq_one_letter_code
_entity_poly.pdbx_strand_id
1 'polypeptide(L)'
;MINLLKMFISGSIANNTIPNEVIKSVDVSMDKNYVILVGDAKGVDKNIQDLLKINNYSNVNIYHIGNKPRNLADKNWKQFKVIIDESNPKLFKDGKFTRSAQMIKDKRMVSEADFGLVIWQDVSTNRFGNVQVSKGSLNNIYNLLKMGKPVGLYFVPKPDEGIIKLTDLTYFENEVISNMVNVKTKQYYYEMKSEYEKVETKKKHDKKSQGEQLKFF
;
A
#
# COMPACT_ATOMS: atom_id res chain seq x y z
N MET A 1 -22.91 -8.98 -14.66
CA MET A 1 -22.24 -9.17 -13.34
C MET A 1 -21.98 -7.79 -12.77
N ILE A 2 -22.46 -7.50 -11.57
CA ILE A 2 -22.16 -6.23 -10.87
C ILE A 2 -20.69 -6.29 -10.47
N ASN A 3 -19.88 -5.36 -10.99
CA ASN A 3 -18.48 -5.27 -10.62
C ASN A 3 -18.39 -4.53 -9.26
N LEU A 4 -18.14 -5.26 -8.19
CA LEU A 4 -18.00 -4.67 -6.86
C LEU A 4 -16.73 -3.84 -6.77
N LEU A 5 -16.80 -2.65 -6.17
CA LEU A 5 -15.63 -1.83 -5.92
C LEU A 5 -14.66 -2.52 -4.95
N LYS A 6 -13.38 -2.33 -5.20
CA LYS A 6 -12.27 -2.92 -4.43
C LYS A 6 -11.53 -1.85 -3.66
N MET A 7 -11.51 -1.96 -2.34
CA MET A 7 -10.78 -1.06 -1.45
C MET A 7 -9.50 -1.75 -0.96
N PHE A 8 -8.35 -1.16 -1.24
CA PHE A 8 -7.08 -1.61 -0.65
C PHE A 8 -6.86 -0.92 0.68
N ILE A 9 -6.79 -1.71 1.76
CA ILE A 9 -6.43 -1.19 3.09
C ILE A 9 -5.00 -1.54 3.40
N SER A 10 -4.20 -0.54 3.78
CA SER A 10 -2.82 -0.72 4.21
C SER A 10 -2.44 0.24 5.33
N GLY A 11 -1.31 -0.02 5.96
CA GLY A 11 -0.80 0.89 6.98
C GLY A 11 0.51 0.46 7.60
N SER A 12 0.93 1.23 8.58
CA SER A 12 2.21 1.03 9.25
C SER A 12 2.18 -0.20 10.15
N ILE A 13 3.25 -0.98 10.10
CA ILE A 13 3.43 -2.20 10.94
C ILE A 13 3.45 -1.85 12.44
N ALA A 14 3.86 -0.62 12.77
CA ALA A 14 3.95 -0.14 14.15
C ALA A 14 2.58 0.15 14.79
N ASN A 15 1.51 0.28 14.01
CA ASN A 15 0.18 0.58 14.53
C ASN A 15 -0.52 -0.68 15.02
N ASN A 16 -0.74 -0.75 16.33
CA ASN A 16 -1.38 -1.88 16.99
C ASN A 16 -2.88 -1.68 17.22
N THR A 17 -3.43 -0.52 16.90
CA THR A 17 -4.86 -0.19 17.06
C THR A 17 -5.40 0.43 15.77
N ILE A 18 -6.69 0.24 15.51
CA ILE A 18 -7.40 0.89 14.41
C ILE A 18 -8.20 2.07 14.98
N PRO A 19 -7.99 3.30 14.48
CA PRO A 19 -8.73 4.47 14.91
C PRO A 19 -10.23 4.36 14.61
N ASN A 20 -11.08 5.00 15.42
CA ASN A 20 -12.53 4.93 15.27
C ASN A 20 -13.02 5.46 13.92
N GLU A 21 -12.41 6.51 13.39
CA GLU A 21 -12.73 7.07 12.06
C GLU A 21 -12.46 6.05 10.94
N VAL A 22 -11.40 5.27 11.10
CA VAL A 22 -11.06 4.18 10.17
C VAL A 22 -12.06 3.05 10.31
N ILE A 23 -12.43 2.66 11.53
CA ILE A 23 -13.47 1.63 11.78
C ILE A 23 -14.77 2.04 11.08
N LYS A 24 -15.25 3.26 11.28
CA LYS A 24 -16.45 3.78 10.60
C LYS A 24 -16.35 3.71 9.08
N SER A 25 -15.17 4.01 8.52
CA SER A 25 -14.95 3.92 7.07
C SER A 25 -14.97 2.48 6.56
N VAL A 26 -14.45 1.54 7.34
CA VAL A 26 -14.50 0.10 7.04
C VAL A 26 -15.95 -0.41 7.15
N ASP A 27 -16.70 0.00 8.16
CA ASP A 27 -18.12 -0.35 8.33
C ASP A 27 -18.96 0.08 7.13
N VAL A 28 -18.82 1.35 6.69
CA VAL A 28 -19.46 1.85 5.47
C VAL A 28 -19.09 1.03 4.23
N SER A 29 -17.85 0.56 4.16
CA SER A 29 -17.39 -0.25 3.04
C SER A 29 -17.97 -1.65 3.06
N MET A 30 -18.16 -2.23 4.25
CA MET A 30 -18.85 -3.50 4.44
C MET A 30 -20.33 -3.40 4.06
N ASP A 31 -21.02 -2.33 4.52
CA ASP A 31 -22.42 -2.06 4.18
C ASP A 31 -22.64 -1.93 2.66
N LYS A 32 -21.67 -1.34 1.96
CA LYS A 32 -21.67 -1.23 0.48
C LYS A 32 -21.19 -2.49 -0.23
N ASN A 33 -20.88 -3.53 0.51
CA ASN A 33 -20.42 -4.82 -0.01
C ASN A 33 -19.15 -4.72 -0.89
N TYR A 34 -18.22 -3.81 -0.56
CA TYR A 34 -16.96 -3.69 -1.28
C TYR A 34 -16.05 -4.89 -1.05
N VAL A 35 -15.22 -5.25 -2.02
CA VAL A 35 -14.16 -6.25 -1.82
C VAL A 35 -12.99 -5.58 -1.11
N ILE A 36 -12.63 -6.06 0.07
CA ILE A 36 -11.51 -5.54 0.85
C ILE A 36 -10.23 -6.31 0.45
N LEU A 37 -9.24 -5.58 -0.08
CA LEU A 37 -7.91 -6.11 -0.36
C LEU A 37 -7.00 -5.77 0.82
N VAL A 38 -6.42 -6.77 1.46
CA VAL A 38 -5.52 -6.58 2.60
C VAL A 38 -4.33 -7.54 2.55
N GLY A 39 -3.20 -7.09 3.05
CA GLY A 39 -1.99 -7.91 3.16
C GLY A 39 -2.02 -8.85 4.37
N ASP A 40 -0.87 -9.48 4.61
CA ASP A 40 -0.68 -10.49 5.64
C ASP A 40 0.34 -10.07 6.72
N ALA A 41 0.72 -8.79 6.76
CA ALA A 41 1.71 -8.28 7.71
C ALA A 41 1.13 -8.16 9.15
N LYS A 42 2.01 -7.89 10.11
CA LYS A 42 1.62 -7.44 11.45
C LYS A 42 1.08 -6.00 11.41
N GLY A 43 0.54 -5.53 12.52
CA GLY A 43 0.02 -4.17 12.65
C GLY A 43 -1.30 -4.00 11.90
N VAL A 44 -1.42 -2.98 11.06
CA VAL A 44 -2.68 -2.62 10.40
C VAL A 44 -3.30 -3.81 9.64
N ASP A 45 -2.52 -4.55 8.83
CA ASP A 45 -3.08 -5.68 8.05
C ASP A 45 -3.76 -6.70 8.97
N LYS A 46 -3.08 -7.11 10.06
CA LYS A 46 -3.66 -8.06 11.03
C LYS A 46 -4.89 -7.50 11.72
N ASN A 47 -4.83 -6.26 12.19
CA ASN A 47 -5.92 -5.66 12.95
C ASN A 47 -7.17 -5.42 12.09
N ILE A 48 -6.99 -5.08 10.81
CA ILE A 48 -8.10 -5.01 9.84
C ILE A 48 -8.69 -6.40 9.59
N GLN A 49 -7.86 -7.42 9.44
CA GLN A 49 -8.37 -8.79 9.31
C GLN A 49 -9.20 -9.21 10.56
N ASP A 50 -8.70 -8.90 11.75
CA ASP A 50 -9.43 -9.21 13.00
C ASP A 50 -10.77 -8.45 13.06
N LEU A 51 -10.81 -7.17 12.68
CA LEU A 51 -12.04 -6.37 12.60
C LEU A 51 -13.05 -6.97 11.64
N LEU A 52 -12.62 -7.31 10.41
CA LEU A 52 -13.48 -7.91 9.38
C LEU A 52 -14.00 -9.29 9.82
N LYS A 53 -13.18 -10.07 10.54
CA LYS A 53 -13.56 -11.36 11.09
C LYS A 53 -14.64 -11.24 12.18
N ILE A 54 -14.47 -10.30 13.11
CA ILE A 54 -15.45 -10.03 14.19
C ILE A 54 -16.81 -9.65 13.59
N ASN A 55 -16.82 -8.90 12.49
CA ASN A 55 -18.05 -8.52 11.78
C ASN A 55 -18.55 -9.58 10.79
N ASN A 56 -17.97 -10.80 10.75
CA ASN A 56 -18.33 -11.88 9.84
C ASN A 56 -18.32 -11.46 8.35
N TYR A 57 -17.47 -10.52 7.97
CA TYR A 57 -17.42 -10.02 6.60
C TYR A 57 -16.68 -11.00 5.67
N SER A 58 -17.32 -11.39 4.57
CA SER A 58 -16.82 -12.46 3.68
C SER A 58 -16.11 -11.96 2.41
N ASN A 59 -16.38 -10.71 1.96
CA ASN A 59 -15.78 -10.16 0.74
C ASN A 59 -14.35 -9.65 0.97
N VAL A 60 -13.46 -10.53 1.38
CA VAL A 60 -12.07 -10.22 1.71
C VAL A 60 -11.11 -11.02 0.84
N ASN A 61 -10.12 -10.34 0.29
CA ASN A 61 -9.01 -10.92 -0.46
C ASN A 61 -7.71 -10.69 0.30
N ILE A 62 -7.04 -11.79 0.70
CA ILE A 62 -5.76 -11.76 1.40
C ILE A 62 -4.63 -11.96 0.41
N TYR A 63 -3.69 -10.99 0.36
CA TYR A 63 -2.52 -11.06 -0.50
C TYR A 63 -1.28 -11.43 0.31
N HIS A 64 -0.56 -12.43 -0.17
CA HIS A 64 0.65 -12.91 0.50
C HIS A 64 1.74 -13.31 -0.51
N ILE A 65 2.97 -13.45 -0.01
CA ILE A 65 4.08 -14.12 -0.68
C ILE A 65 4.50 -15.33 0.16
N GLY A 66 5.18 -16.29 -0.46
CA GLY A 66 5.52 -17.55 0.22
C GLY A 66 4.38 -18.56 0.17
N ASN A 67 4.54 -19.65 0.91
CA ASN A 67 3.64 -20.82 0.78
C ASN A 67 2.30 -20.63 1.47
N LYS A 68 2.23 -19.77 2.49
CA LYS A 68 1.00 -19.42 3.22
C LYS A 68 1.06 -17.99 3.73
N PRO A 69 -0.09 -17.34 3.99
CA PRO A 69 -0.13 -16.05 4.65
C PRO A 69 0.53 -16.11 6.04
N ARG A 70 1.25 -15.04 6.42
CA ARG A 70 1.82 -14.88 7.77
C ARG A 70 0.74 -14.67 8.84
N ASN A 71 -0.34 -13.97 8.47
CA ASN A 71 -1.55 -13.77 9.27
C ASN A 71 -2.77 -14.06 8.39
N LEU A 72 -3.72 -14.83 8.91
CA LEU A 72 -4.97 -15.19 8.25
C LEU A 72 -6.04 -15.35 9.33
N ALA A 73 -6.90 -14.35 9.48
CA ALA A 73 -7.95 -14.38 10.51
C ALA A 73 -9.11 -15.32 10.14
N ASP A 74 -9.41 -15.51 8.85
CA ASP A 74 -10.40 -16.46 8.39
C ASP A 74 -9.91 -17.28 7.18
N LYS A 75 -9.90 -18.60 7.32
CA LYS A 75 -9.48 -19.54 6.27
C LYS A 75 -10.41 -19.58 5.07
N ASN A 76 -11.64 -19.10 5.21
CA ASN A 76 -12.64 -19.07 4.14
C ASN A 76 -12.46 -17.89 3.18
N TRP A 77 -11.67 -16.88 3.54
CA TRP A 77 -11.37 -15.76 2.66
C TRP A 77 -10.52 -16.18 1.48
N LYS A 78 -10.69 -15.47 0.35
CA LYS A 78 -9.88 -15.72 -0.84
C LYS A 78 -8.43 -15.33 -0.59
N GLN A 79 -7.51 -16.23 -0.92
CA GLN A 79 -6.08 -16.04 -0.74
C GLN A 79 -5.40 -15.93 -2.10
N PHE A 80 -4.59 -14.88 -2.27
CA PHE A 80 -3.88 -14.58 -3.50
C PHE A 80 -2.36 -14.62 -3.24
N LYS A 81 -1.74 -15.72 -3.66
CA LYS A 81 -0.28 -15.85 -3.64
C LYS A 81 0.31 -15.01 -4.77
N VAL A 82 1.14 -14.04 -4.44
CA VAL A 82 1.96 -13.29 -5.40
C VAL A 82 3.28 -14.03 -5.59
N ILE A 83 3.54 -14.43 -6.83
CA ILE A 83 4.74 -15.19 -7.19
C ILE A 83 5.92 -14.23 -7.20
N ILE A 84 6.98 -14.63 -6.50
CA ILE A 84 8.25 -13.91 -6.40
C ILE A 84 9.35 -14.82 -6.94
N ASP A 85 10.25 -14.26 -7.73
CA ASP A 85 11.45 -14.94 -8.19
C ASP A 85 12.42 -15.10 -7.02
N GLU A 86 12.47 -16.30 -6.45
CA GLU A 86 13.32 -16.63 -5.31
C GLU A 86 14.80 -16.79 -5.70
N SER A 87 15.13 -16.86 -7.00
CA SER A 87 16.50 -16.85 -7.48
C SER A 87 17.13 -15.44 -7.45
N ASN A 88 16.30 -14.40 -7.37
CA ASN A 88 16.75 -13.03 -7.32
C ASN A 88 17.14 -12.61 -5.88
N PRO A 89 18.43 -12.35 -5.59
CA PRO A 89 18.89 -12.03 -4.23
C PRO A 89 18.37 -10.67 -3.71
N LYS A 90 17.83 -9.81 -4.57
CA LYS A 90 17.14 -8.59 -4.16
C LYS A 90 15.74 -8.85 -3.61
N LEU A 91 15.14 -9.99 -3.95
CA LEU A 91 13.78 -10.37 -3.55
C LEU A 91 13.74 -11.44 -2.49
N PHE A 92 14.70 -12.40 -2.53
CA PHE A 92 14.81 -13.48 -1.57
C PHE A 92 16.26 -13.63 -1.13
N LYS A 93 16.51 -13.57 0.19
CA LYS A 93 17.84 -13.63 0.77
C LYS A 93 17.79 -14.35 2.12
N ASP A 94 18.77 -15.23 2.39
CA ASP A 94 18.90 -15.96 3.64
C ASP A 94 17.61 -16.69 4.06
N GLY A 95 16.93 -17.32 3.08
CA GLY A 95 15.67 -18.04 3.31
C GLY A 95 14.45 -17.15 3.58
N LYS A 96 14.53 -15.83 3.31
CA LYS A 96 13.48 -14.86 3.63
C LYS A 96 13.19 -13.91 2.48
N PHE A 97 11.92 -13.59 2.31
CA PHE A 97 11.51 -12.53 1.39
C PHE A 97 11.91 -11.15 1.91
N THR A 98 12.53 -10.37 1.06
CA THR A 98 12.99 -9.01 1.36
C THR A 98 11.84 -8.00 1.37
N ARG A 99 12.14 -6.77 1.75
CA ARG A 99 11.20 -5.64 1.62
C ARG A 99 10.78 -5.41 0.15
N SER A 100 11.70 -5.58 -0.79
CA SER A 100 11.40 -5.42 -2.22
C SER A 100 10.38 -6.44 -2.72
N ALA A 101 10.43 -7.68 -2.24
CA ALA A 101 9.41 -8.69 -2.53
C ALA A 101 8.03 -8.30 -1.96
N GLN A 102 7.99 -7.76 -0.73
CA GLN A 102 6.73 -7.26 -0.16
C GLN A 102 6.15 -6.10 -1.01
N MET A 103 6.98 -5.22 -1.54
CA MET A 103 6.54 -4.14 -2.42
C MET A 103 5.92 -4.65 -3.74
N ILE A 104 6.37 -5.78 -4.27
CA ILE A 104 5.72 -6.41 -5.45
C ILE A 104 4.29 -6.85 -5.10
N LYS A 105 4.11 -7.47 -3.93
CA LYS A 105 2.78 -7.84 -3.42
C LYS A 105 1.88 -6.60 -3.26
N ASP A 106 2.40 -5.55 -2.65
CA ASP A 106 1.67 -4.31 -2.44
C ASP A 106 1.27 -3.65 -3.78
N LYS A 107 2.17 -3.62 -4.77
CA LYS A 107 1.87 -3.14 -6.13
C LYS A 107 0.76 -3.94 -6.81
N ARG A 108 0.66 -5.24 -6.56
CA ARG A 108 -0.42 -6.07 -7.07
C ARG A 108 -1.77 -5.62 -6.49
N MET A 109 -1.86 -5.41 -5.18
CA MET A 109 -3.07 -4.87 -4.54
C MET A 109 -3.43 -3.48 -5.07
N VAL A 110 -2.44 -2.58 -5.18
CA VAL A 110 -2.64 -1.26 -5.79
C VAL A 110 -3.21 -1.36 -7.20
N SER A 111 -2.70 -2.28 -8.05
CA SER A 111 -3.18 -2.42 -9.43
C SER A 111 -4.64 -2.89 -9.50
N GLU A 112 -5.08 -3.72 -8.57
CA GLU A 112 -6.41 -4.32 -8.55
C GLU A 112 -7.45 -3.47 -7.80
N ALA A 113 -7.03 -2.57 -6.91
CA ALA A 113 -7.94 -1.71 -6.17
C ALA A 113 -8.55 -0.61 -7.04
N ASP A 114 -9.72 -0.13 -6.66
CA ASP A 114 -10.34 1.08 -7.21
C ASP A 114 -9.94 2.33 -6.39
N PHE A 115 -9.74 2.16 -5.09
CA PHE A 115 -9.29 3.21 -4.17
C PHE A 115 -8.57 2.60 -2.96
N GLY A 116 -7.94 3.46 -2.13
CA GLY A 116 -7.21 3.03 -0.94
C GLY A 116 -7.70 3.67 0.36
N LEU A 117 -7.50 2.95 1.48
CA LEU A 117 -7.58 3.48 2.84
C LEU A 117 -6.25 3.19 3.53
N VAL A 118 -5.50 4.22 3.88
CA VAL A 118 -4.14 4.07 4.43
C VAL A 118 -4.06 4.69 5.82
N ILE A 119 -3.65 3.87 6.80
CA ILE A 119 -3.37 4.29 8.19
C ILE A 119 -1.86 4.47 8.29
N TRP A 120 -1.39 5.72 8.32
CA TRP A 120 0.02 6.03 8.18
C TRP A 120 0.63 6.72 9.39
N GLN A 121 1.53 6.00 10.05
CA GLN A 121 2.55 6.55 10.94
C GLN A 121 3.80 6.75 10.10
N ASP A 122 4.15 7.99 9.76
CA ASP A 122 5.21 8.28 8.77
C ASP A 122 6.61 7.91 9.24
N VAL A 123 6.87 8.02 10.54
CA VAL A 123 8.11 7.57 11.18
C VAL A 123 7.85 6.72 12.41
N SER A 124 8.78 5.84 12.72
CA SER A 124 8.83 5.09 13.97
C SER A 124 10.26 5.03 14.49
N THR A 125 10.42 4.78 15.78
CA THR A 125 11.74 4.61 16.38
C THR A 125 12.06 3.13 16.52
N ASN A 126 13.22 2.69 16.04
CA ASN A 126 13.66 1.32 16.22
C ASN A 126 14.24 1.11 17.64
N ARG A 127 14.55 -0.15 17.98
CA ARG A 127 15.12 -0.53 19.29
C ARG A 127 16.43 0.18 19.67
N PHE A 128 17.09 0.82 18.71
CA PHE A 128 18.34 1.56 18.92
C PHE A 128 18.13 3.07 18.96
N GLY A 129 16.89 3.56 19.06
CA GLY A 129 16.57 4.99 19.08
C GLY A 129 16.57 5.68 17.70
N ASN A 130 16.87 4.95 16.61
CA ASN A 130 16.93 5.56 15.27
C ASN A 130 15.55 5.71 14.65
N VAL A 131 15.27 6.90 14.13
CA VAL A 131 14.05 7.22 13.40
C VAL A 131 14.06 6.54 12.03
N GLN A 132 13.03 5.76 11.75
CA GLN A 132 12.82 5.03 10.50
C GLN A 132 11.56 5.49 9.80
N VAL A 133 11.64 5.74 8.48
CA VAL A 133 10.50 6.10 7.64
C VAL A 133 9.65 4.88 7.32
N SER A 134 8.33 5.04 7.40
CA SER A 134 7.34 4.03 7.00
C SER A 134 7.18 3.96 5.48
N LYS A 135 8.23 3.46 4.81
CA LYS A 135 8.36 3.44 3.35
C LYS A 135 7.23 2.72 2.62
N GLY A 136 6.66 1.66 3.22
CA GLY A 136 5.62 0.86 2.59
C GLY A 136 4.32 1.61 2.38
N SER A 137 3.80 2.21 3.45
CA SER A 137 2.56 2.99 3.38
C SER A 137 2.71 4.18 2.44
N LEU A 138 3.87 4.87 2.50
CA LEU A 138 4.16 5.98 1.58
C LEU A 138 4.16 5.53 0.11
N ASN A 139 4.82 4.40 -0.19
CA ASN A 139 4.81 3.83 -1.55
C ASN A 139 3.39 3.45 -2.01
N ASN A 140 2.55 2.94 -1.10
CA ASN A 140 1.18 2.57 -1.44
C ASN A 140 0.34 3.81 -1.77
N ILE A 141 0.43 4.88 -0.97
CA ILE A 141 -0.21 6.17 -1.26
C ILE A 141 0.23 6.69 -2.62
N TYR A 142 1.55 6.79 -2.83
CA TYR A 142 2.12 7.30 -4.08
C TYR A 142 1.63 6.51 -5.31
N ASN A 143 1.69 5.17 -5.25
CA ASN A 143 1.31 4.34 -6.39
C ASN A 143 -0.21 4.38 -6.68
N LEU A 144 -1.07 4.45 -5.66
CA LEU A 144 -2.50 4.64 -5.84
C LEU A 144 -2.79 5.96 -6.55
N LEU A 145 -2.29 7.08 -6.01
CA LEU A 145 -2.51 8.41 -6.59
C LEU A 145 -1.93 8.54 -7.99
N LYS A 146 -0.75 7.96 -8.25
CA LYS A 146 -0.14 7.91 -9.59
C LYS A 146 -0.99 7.17 -10.61
N MET A 147 -1.79 6.20 -10.18
CA MET A 147 -2.75 5.49 -11.03
C MET A 147 -4.12 6.17 -11.09
N GLY A 148 -4.27 7.39 -10.58
CA GLY A 148 -5.54 8.13 -10.52
C GLY A 148 -6.54 7.53 -9.54
N LYS A 149 -6.11 6.72 -8.57
CA LYS A 149 -6.96 6.08 -7.59
C LYS A 149 -6.97 6.90 -6.30
N PRO A 150 -8.14 7.36 -5.81
CA PRO A 150 -8.20 8.20 -4.62
C PRO A 150 -7.80 7.41 -3.37
N VAL A 151 -7.29 8.13 -2.36
CA VAL A 151 -6.86 7.56 -1.09
C VAL A 151 -7.50 8.31 0.07
N GLY A 152 -8.17 7.59 0.97
CA GLY A 152 -8.46 8.05 2.32
C GLY A 152 -7.21 7.84 3.19
N LEU A 153 -6.60 8.92 3.63
CA LEU A 153 -5.43 8.88 4.50
C LEU A 153 -5.82 9.21 5.93
N TYR A 154 -5.63 8.27 6.86
CA TYR A 154 -5.58 8.58 8.29
C TYR A 154 -4.12 8.76 8.70
N PHE A 155 -3.72 10.02 8.98
CA PHE A 155 -2.36 10.35 9.35
C PHE A 155 -2.21 10.34 10.87
N VAL A 156 -1.63 9.27 11.41
CA VAL A 156 -1.57 8.98 12.84
C VAL A 156 -0.95 10.11 13.67
N PRO A 157 0.09 10.84 13.21
CA PRO A 157 0.64 11.97 13.99
C PRO A 157 -0.28 13.18 14.12
N LYS A 158 -1.35 13.25 13.32
CA LYS A 158 -2.35 14.34 13.34
C LYS A 158 -3.76 13.77 13.32
N PRO A 159 -4.20 13.13 14.41
CA PRO A 159 -5.49 12.43 14.46
C PRO A 159 -6.69 13.37 14.29
N ASP A 160 -6.56 14.63 14.70
CA ASP A 160 -7.64 15.64 14.60
C ASP A 160 -8.03 15.99 13.16
N GLU A 161 -7.16 15.71 12.18
CA GLU A 161 -7.48 15.87 10.75
C GLU A 161 -8.46 14.80 10.24
N GLY A 162 -8.70 13.74 11.01
CA GLY A 162 -9.54 12.63 10.60
C GLY A 162 -9.02 11.92 9.35
N ILE A 163 -9.94 11.53 8.44
CA ILE A 163 -9.55 10.92 7.15
C ILE A 163 -9.43 12.01 6.07
N ILE A 164 -8.21 12.30 5.65
CA ILE A 164 -7.89 13.23 4.58
C ILE A 164 -8.15 12.55 3.23
N LYS A 165 -8.97 13.16 2.37
CA LYS A 165 -9.21 12.66 1.02
C LYS A 165 -8.13 13.17 0.07
N LEU A 166 -7.31 12.25 -0.45
CA LEU A 166 -6.29 12.53 -1.45
C LEU A 166 -6.81 12.10 -2.82
N THR A 167 -6.83 13.03 -3.77
CA THR A 167 -7.33 12.80 -5.14
C THR A 167 -6.21 12.65 -6.15
N ASP A 168 -5.07 13.29 -5.90
CA ASP A 168 -3.92 13.33 -6.80
C ASP A 168 -2.61 13.59 -6.04
N LEU A 169 -1.48 13.43 -6.75
CA LEU A 169 -0.15 13.61 -6.18
C LEU A 169 0.15 15.06 -5.80
N THR A 170 -0.37 16.05 -6.55
CA THR A 170 -0.12 17.46 -6.28
C THR A 170 -0.73 17.87 -4.94
N TYR A 171 -1.98 17.47 -4.71
CA TYR A 171 -2.65 17.70 -3.44
C TYR A 171 -1.90 17.00 -2.28
N PHE A 172 -1.49 15.75 -2.47
CA PHE A 172 -0.71 15.01 -1.46
C PHE A 172 0.62 15.70 -1.14
N GLU A 173 1.33 16.20 -2.15
CA GLU A 173 2.59 16.93 -1.95
C GLU A 173 2.40 18.22 -1.17
N ASN A 174 1.41 19.02 -1.56
CA ASN A 174 1.17 20.33 -0.98
C ASN A 174 0.65 20.23 0.46
N GLU A 175 -0.35 19.39 0.69
CA GLU A 175 -1.04 19.35 1.98
C GLU A 175 -0.36 18.44 2.98
N VAL A 176 0.17 17.29 2.55
CA VAL A 176 0.70 16.30 3.49
C VAL A 176 2.23 16.33 3.52
N ILE A 177 2.89 16.13 2.37
CA ILE A 177 4.36 16.00 2.35
C ILE A 177 5.04 17.31 2.75
N SER A 178 4.52 18.45 2.31
CA SER A 178 5.11 19.75 2.60
C SER A 178 4.90 20.20 4.05
N ASN A 179 3.73 19.88 4.65
CA ASN A 179 3.25 20.53 5.87
C ASN A 179 3.11 19.59 7.08
N MET A 180 2.99 18.27 6.87
CA MET A 180 2.57 17.37 7.95
C MET A 180 3.64 16.35 8.37
N VAL A 181 4.46 15.88 7.43
CA VAL A 181 5.36 14.74 7.67
C VAL A 181 6.69 15.16 8.31
N ASN A 182 7.36 14.18 8.94
CA ASN A 182 8.73 14.33 9.42
C ASN A 182 9.71 14.66 8.28
N VAL A 183 10.76 15.45 8.57
CA VAL A 183 11.77 15.85 7.58
C VAL A 183 12.43 14.67 6.87
N LYS A 184 12.67 13.55 7.56
CA LYS A 184 13.22 12.31 6.94
C LYS A 184 12.24 11.68 5.97
N THR A 185 10.95 11.74 6.26
CA THR A 185 9.89 11.25 5.36
C THR A 185 9.81 12.13 4.11
N LYS A 186 9.88 13.45 4.29
CA LYS A 186 9.90 14.41 3.19
C LYS A 186 11.10 14.18 2.25
N GLN A 187 12.29 14.04 2.81
CA GLN A 187 13.49 13.73 2.04
C GLN A 187 13.33 12.42 1.26
N TYR A 188 12.92 11.34 1.94
CA TYR A 188 12.71 10.05 1.29
C TYR A 188 11.64 10.11 0.19
N TYR A 189 10.59 10.90 0.36
CA TYR A 189 9.55 11.06 -0.66
C TYR A 189 10.13 11.62 -1.96
N TYR A 190 10.91 12.71 -1.91
CA TYR A 190 11.48 13.31 -3.11
C TYR A 190 12.55 12.45 -3.77
N GLU A 191 13.36 11.72 -2.99
CA GLU A 191 14.30 10.72 -3.51
C GLU A 191 13.54 9.62 -4.29
N MET A 192 12.52 9.04 -3.66
CA MET A 192 11.66 8.02 -4.27
C MET A 192 10.98 8.53 -5.56
N LYS A 193 10.40 9.72 -5.53
CA LYS A 193 9.74 10.33 -6.69
C LYS A 193 10.70 10.48 -7.86
N SER A 194 11.90 11.01 -7.61
CA SER A 194 12.95 11.15 -8.63
C SER A 194 13.35 9.80 -9.25
N GLU A 195 13.47 8.74 -8.44
CA GLU A 195 13.75 7.39 -8.94
C GLU A 195 12.64 6.87 -9.87
N TYR A 196 11.37 7.06 -9.49
CA TYR A 196 10.24 6.66 -10.32
C TYR A 196 10.23 7.42 -11.67
N GLU A 197 10.49 8.72 -11.67
CA GLU A 197 10.53 9.55 -12.87
C GLU A 197 11.66 9.13 -13.83
N LYS A 198 12.85 8.81 -13.31
CA LYS A 198 13.98 8.29 -14.10
C LYS A 198 13.65 6.97 -14.78
N VAL A 199 12.99 6.06 -14.08
CA VAL A 199 12.58 4.76 -14.64
C VAL A 199 11.56 4.93 -15.76
N GLU A 200 10.61 5.87 -15.63
CA GLU A 200 9.61 6.13 -16.67
C GLU A 200 10.21 6.77 -17.91
N THR A 201 11.12 7.71 -17.74
CA THR A 201 11.83 8.35 -18.85
C THR A 201 12.60 7.31 -19.67
N LYS A 202 13.31 6.39 -19.00
CA LYS A 202 14.00 5.28 -19.68
C LYS A 202 13.04 4.40 -20.49
N LYS A 203 11.91 3.97 -19.87
CA LYS A 203 10.93 3.14 -20.56
C LYS A 203 10.28 3.81 -21.78
N LYS A 204 10.10 5.14 -21.75
CA LYS A 204 9.60 5.91 -22.89
C LYS A 204 10.64 5.97 -24.01
N HIS A 205 11.91 6.14 -23.69
CA HIS A 205 13.01 6.11 -24.64
C HIS A 205 13.15 4.75 -25.33
N ASP A 206 13.15 3.66 -24.55
CA ASP A 206 13.27 2.29 -25.08
C ASP A 206 12.11 1.91 -26.01
N LYS A 207 10.87 2.34 -25.68
CA LYS A 207 9.71 2.13 -26.56
C LYS A 207 9.78 2.96 -27.86
N LYS A 208 10.33 4.16 -27.81
CA LYS A 208 10.48 5.02 -28.99
C LYS A 208 11.53 4.44 -29.96
N SER A 209 12.66 3.98 -29.43
CA SER A 209 13.72 3.35 -30.23
C SER A 209 13.27 2.02 -30.86
N GLN A 210 12.47 1.20 -30.19
CA GLN A 210 11.88 -0.01 -30.76
C GLN A 210 10.82 0.28 -31.82
N GLY A 211 10.01 1.32 -31.65
CA GLY A 211 9.01 1.74 -32.65
C GLY A 211 9.62 2.38 -33.90
N GLU A 212 10.81 2.97 -33.82
CA GLU A 212 11.55 3.50 -34.97
C GLU A 212 12.22 2.37 -35.75
N GLN A 213 12.73 1.31 -35.09
CA GLN A 213 13.31 0.15 -35.80
C GLN A 213 12.28 -0.66 -36.58
N LEU A 214 11.02 -0.71 -36.15
CA LEU A 214 9.92 -1.41 -36.85
C LEU A 214 9.38 -0.65 -38.07
N LYS A 215 9.78 0.61 -38.29
CA LYS A 215 9.38 1.40 -39.47
C LYS A 215 10.35 1.24 -40.65
N PHE A 216 11.44 0.50 -40.53
CA PHE A 216 12.44 0.25 -41.53
C PHE A 216 12.43 -1.16 -42.14
N PHE A 217 11.32 -1.91 -41.90
CA PHE A 217 11.05 -3.20 -42.56
C PHE A 217 9.63 -3.14 -43.20
#